data_56e13d3d205d787705200062fec4bae3
#
_entry.id   56e13d3d205d787705200062fec4bae3
#
_cell.length_a   1.000
_cell.length_b   1.000
_cell.length_c   1.000
_cell.angle_alpha   90.00
_cell.angle_beta   90.00
_cell.angle_gamma   90.00
#
_symmetry.space_group_name_H-M   'P 1'
#
loop_
_entity.id
_entity.type
_entity.pdbx_description
1 polymer ?
#
loop_
_entity_poly.entity_id
_entity_poly.type
_entity_poly.pdbx_seq_one_letter_code
_entity_poly.pdbx_strand_id
1 'polypeptide(L)'
;MARHRKAANGWFSAAAAVFVARITSLVAAAVQLPILTRVLEPEEYASIAIAMVLGTYFSLFGAEATILPFQRFPGSQAERTNYRFASQRLAVVLLPLAVVVCLGGLPFGGFEIMFGVAGWGLGIAANRFIATVWLMWESPWSYAASLMMGTGLRTITVVALVLIDVNGAIAVGAAGLASVVGAVVLAPRLASGSAKQKSPWGLVMGVSLALGSLAFTIMSNFGLLILPVMVGPDQVGQYAAMAQLVTLSIGAVLGLGSTVLYPRLQKLWNSGREDLTRSFISLLGIVTVLIGCFSVLAVQLSGVEILNLVFGNDYVVLPVLLSLIAATAASQIGQFVSWVHTLTLQSHRIRRSALLATLIGCLLTILLTMAYGIGGAATGTLMSFSLYGLLMFRASALGRRPVIALLAFVLVVAVGPLLNSTAHMILCSLAIVVALDQCLREWRTVARLR
;
A
#
# COMPACT_ATOMS: atom_id res chain seq x y z
N MET A 1 -22.69 -32.25 8.06
CA MET A 1 -22.77 -31.57 6.73
C MET A 1 -23.35 -30.16 6.76
N ALA A 2 -24.43 -29.84 7.45
CA ALA A 2 -25.03 -28.49 7.47
C ALA A 2 -24.11 -27.39 8.07
N ARG A 3 -23.32 -27.69 9.11
CA ARG A 3 -22.34 -26.74 9.69
C ARG A 3 -21.19 -26.38 8.69
N HIS A 4 -20.73 -27.34 7.89
CA HIS A 4 -19.70 -27.09 6.88
C HIS A 4 -20.22 -26.23 5.71
N ARG A 5 -21.47 -26.41 5.28
CA ARG A 5 -22.09 -25.56 4.25
C ARG A 5 -22.30 -24.12 4.74
N LYS A 6 -22.74 -23.92 5.99
CA LYS A 6 -22.90 -22.56 6.57
C LYS A 6 -21.58 -21.83 6.69
N ALA A 7 -20.50 -22.52 7.09
CA ALA A 7 -19.15 -21.94 7.15
C ALA A 7 -18.59 -21.61 5.77
N ALA A 8 -18.83 -22.45 4.76
CA ALA A 8 -18.40 -22.19 3.38
C ALA A 8 -19.12 -20.98 2.77
N ASN A 9 -20.43 -20.87 2.95
CA ASN A 9 -21.23 -19.76 2.43
C ASN A 9 -20.84 -18.41 3.10
N GLY A 10 -20.57 -18.41 4.40
CA GLY A 10 -20.11 -17.21 5.12
C GLY A 10 -18.76 -16.72 4.62
N TRP A 11 -17.86 -17.63 4.23
CA TRP A 11 -16.55 -17.28 3.72
C TRP A 11 -16.61 -16.70 2.29
N PHE A 12 -17.42 -17.28 1.39
CA PHE A 12 -17.63 -16.75 0.04
C PHE A 12 -18.21 -15.33 0.11
N SER A 13 -19.16 -15.07 1.01
CA SER A 13 -19.73 -13.75 1.23
C SER A 13 -18.66 -12.74 1.71
N ALA A 14 -17.78 -13.14 2.62
CA ALA A 14 -16.72 -12.27 3.11
C ALA A 14 -15.68 -11.96 2.03
N ALA A 15 -15.24 -12.95 1.26
CA ALA A 15 -14.32 -12.76 0.16
C ALA A 15 -14.92 -11.89 -0.94
N ALA A 16 -16.20 -12.11 -1.28
CA ALA A 16 -16.92 -11.31 -2.27
C ALA A 16 -17.04 -9.84 -1.82
N ALA A 17 -17.40 -9.59 -0.56
CA ALA A 17 -17.51 -8.23 -0.03
C ALA A 17 -16.17 -7.48 -0.09
N VAL A 18 -15.07 -8.12 0.33
CA VAL A 18 -13.72 -7.53 0.24
C VAL A 18 -13.32 -7.29 -1.21
N PHE A 19 -13.63 -8.21 -2.11
CA PHE A 19 -13.33 -8.08 -3.54
C PHE A 19 -14.10 -6.92 -4.16
N VAL A 20 -15.40 -6.80 -3.91
CA VAL A 20 -16.24 -5.69 -4.38
C VAL A 20 -15.71 -4.36 -3.86
N ALA A 21 -15.40 -4.25 -2.57
CA ALA A 21 -14.85 -3.02 -2.00
C ALA A 21 -13.53 -2.60 -2.66
N ARG A 22 -12.65 -3.56 -2.95
CA ARG A 22 -11.36 -3.30 -3.61
C ARG A 22 -11.53 -2.92 -5.07
N ILE A 23 -12.39 -3.60 -5.81
CA ILE A 23 -12.68 -3.23 -7.21
C ILE A 23 -13.28 -1.84 -7.29
N THR A 24 -14.23 -1.50 -6.42
CA THR A 24 -14.80 -0.15 -6.39
C THR A 24 -13.74 0.91 -6.13
N SER A 25 -12.82 0.65 -5.18
CA SER A 25 -11.70 1.57 -4.92
C SER A 25 -10.77 1.71 -6.12
N LEU A 26 -10.53 0.62 -6.84
CA LEU A 26 -9.73 0.61 -8.07
C LEU A 26 -10.38 1.40 -9.19
N VAL A 27 -11.65 1.16 -9.45
CA VAL A 27 -12.42 1.87 -10.49
C VAL A 27 -12.48 3.36 -10.16
N ALA A 28 -12.76 3.72 -8.91
CA ALA A 28 -12.78 5.12 -8.47
C ALA A 28 -11.45 5.82 -8.77
N ALA A 29 -10.34 5.19 -8.43
CA ALA A 29 -9.01 5.75 -8.64
C ALA A 29 -8.57 5.71 -10.12
N ALA A 30 -8.97 4.68 -10.88
CA ALA A 30 -8.72 4.59 -12.32
C ALA A 30 -9.49 5.64 -13.13
N VAL A 31 -10.63 6.11 -12.61
CA VAL A 31 -11.38 7.24 -13.19
C VAL A 31 -10.80 8.58 -12.72
N GLN A 32 -10.45 8.69 -11.44
CA GLN A 32 -9.92 9.92 -10.85
C GLN A 32 -8.61 10.35 -11.51
N LEU A 33 -7.66 9.43 -11.66
CA LEU A 33 -6.32 9.76 -12.13
C LEU A 33 -6.30 10.38 -13.54
N PRO A 34 -6.93 9.79 -14.58
CA PRO A 34 -6.97 10.41 -15.91
C PRO A 34 -7.70 11.76 -15.95
N ILE A 35 -8.73 11.94 -15.12
CA ILE A 35 -9.45 13.23 -15.06
C ILE A 35 -8.51 14.30 -14.50
N LEU A 36 -7.87 14.03 -13.36
CA LEU A 36 -6.99 15.00 -12.72
C LEU A 36 -5.78 15.35 -13.59
N THR A 37 -5.16 14.36 -14.24
CA THR A 37 -3.98 14.59 -15.09
C THR A 37 -4.29 15.24 -16.44
N ARG A 38 -5.56 15.35 -16.84
CA ARG A 38 -6.00 16.11 -18.03
C ARG A 38 -6.43 17.53 -17.72
N VAL A 39 -6.91 17.76 -16.49
CA VAL A 39 -7.44 19.06 -16.04
C VAL A 39 -6.34 19.90 -15.41
N LEU A 40 -5.42 19.27 -14.68
CA LEU A 40 -4.36 19.94 -13.93
C LEU A 40 -3.02 19.84 -14.65
N GLU A 41 -2.21 20.86 -14.50
CA GLU A 41 -0.78 20.80 -14.84
C GLU A 41 0.00 19.94 -13.83
N PRO A 42 1.18 19.39 -14.19
CA PRO A 42 1.96 18.56 -13.26
C PRO A 42 2.29 19.26 -11.94
N GLU A 43 2.55 20.56 -11.93
CA GLU A 43 2.81 21.37 -10.74
C GLU A 43 1.60 21.40 -9.80
N GLU A 44 0.41 21.62 -10.33
CA GLU A 44 -0.83 21.65 -9.55
C GLU A 44 -1.15 20.26 -8.98
N TYR A 45 -0.95 19.20 -9.78
CA TYR A 45 -1.12 17.82 -9.34
C TYR A 45 -0.12 17.44 -8.23
N ALA A 46 1.06 18.05 -8.21
CA ALA A 46 2.05 17.86 -7.15
C ALA A 46 1.50 18.23 -5.77
N SER A 47 0.76 19.34 -5.67
CA SER A 47 0.15 19.79 -4.41
C SER A 47 -0.86 18.77 -3.86
N ILE A 48 -1.69 18.20 -4.74
CA ILE A 48 -2.61 17.09 -4.43
C ILE A 48 -1.85 15.89 -3.89
N ALA A 49 -0.82 15.47 -4.61
CA ALA A 49 -0.04 14.28 -4.28
C ALA A 49 0.69 14.42 -2.94
N ILE A 50 1.31 15.57 -2.67
CA ILE A 50 1.98 15.88 -1.40
C ILE A 50 0.97 15.84 -0.24
N ALA A 51 -0.18 16.51 -0.39
CA ALA A 51 -1.23 16.51 0.63
C ALA A 51 -1.75 15.10 0.92
N MET A 52 -1.97 14.27 -0.11
CA MET A 52 -2.39 12.87 0.02
C MET A 52 -1.35 12.02 0.74
N VAL A 53 -0.06 12.16 0.41
CA VAL A 53 1.02 11.36 1.01
C VAL A 53 1.24 11.73 2.47
N LEU A 54 1.36 13.02 2.78
CA LEU A 54 1.53 13.49 4.16
C LEU A 54 0.30 13.14 5.01
N GLY A 55 -0.91 13.30 4.47
CA GLY A 55 -2.15 12.87 5.13
C GLY A 55 -2.21 11.36 5.36
N THR A 56 -1.65 10.57 4.44
CA THR A 56 -1.54 9.11 4.62
C THR A 56 -0.59 8.76 5.76
N TYR A 57 0.55 9.43 5.91
CA TYR A 57 1.46 9.24 7.06
C TYR A 57 0.76 9.55 8.38
N PHE A 58 0.05 10.66 8.42
CA PHE A 58 -0.76 11.05 9.56
C PHE A 58 -1.77 9.95 9.93
N SER A 59 -2.52 9.44 8.95
CA SER A 59 -3.53 8.42 9.19
C SER A 59 -2.94 7.08 9.64
N LEU A 60 -1.81 6.68 9.07
CA LEU A 60 -1.17 5.39 9.37
C LEU A 60 -0.68 5.35 10.81
N PHE A 61 0.06 6.35 11.25
CA PHE A 61 0.56 6.37 12.62
C PHE A 61 -0.57 6.35 13.64
N GLY A 62 -1.59 7.20 13.46
CA GLY A 62 -2.73 7.28 14.37
C GLY A 62 -3.63 6.04 14.34
N ALA A 63 -4.05 5.63 13.14
CA ALA A 63 -4.99 4.53 12.99
C ALA A 63 -4.33 3.16 13.28
N GLU A 64 -3.15 2.88 12.76
CA GLU A 64 -2.54 1.56 12.91
C GLU A 64 -2.07 1.27 14.34
N ALA A 65 -1.57 2.25 15.06
CA ALA A 65 -1.24 2.08 16.48
C ALA A 65 -2.45 1.63 17.31
N THR A 66 -3.65 2.03 16.88
CA THR A 66 -4.91 1.70 17.56
C THR A 66 -5.58 0.45 16.99
N ILE A 67 -5.56 0.28 15.67
CA ILE A 67 -6.32 -0.76 14.95
C ILE A 67 -5.60 -2.11 14.96
N LEU A 68 -4.28 -2.14 14.77
CA LEU A 68 -3.52 -3.38 14.68
C LEU A 68 -3.60 -4.28 15.92
N PRO A 69 -3.59 -3.75 17.17
CA PRO A 69 -3.84 -4.56 18.33
C PRO A 69 -5.23 -5.22 18.33
N PHE A 70 -6.24 -4.53 17.80
CA PHE A 70 -7.59 -5.07 17.68
C PHE A 70 -7.69 -6.23 16.69
N GLN A 71 -7.05 -6.11 15.54
CA GLN A 71 -7.10 -7.15 14.50
C GLN A 71 -6.45 -8.46 14.95
N ARG A 72 -5.53 -8.42 15.89
CA ARG A 72 -4.75 -9.58 16.32
C ARG A 72 -5.41 -10.40 17.41
N PHE A 73 -6.36 -9.84 18.15
CA PHE A 73 -7.08 -10.50 19.23
C PHE A 73 -8.60 -10.55 18.97
N PRO A 74 -9.03 -11.17 17.84
CA PRO A 74 -10.45 -11.29 17.56
C PRO A 74 -11.06 -12.36 18.47
N GLY A 75 -12.07 -12.06 19.21
CA GLY A 75 -12.90 -13.15 19.70
C GLY A 75 -13.54 -13.07 21.05
N SER A 76 -13.38 -12.04 21.87
CA SER A 76 -14.14 -11.94 23.11
C SER A 76 -15.24 -10.86 23.01
N GLN A 77 -16.38 -11.14 23.65
CA GLN A 77 -17.48 -10.18 23.77
C GLN A 77 -17.04 -8.90 24.53
N ALA A 78 -15.98 -9.01 25.34
CA ALA A 78 -15.32 -7.90 26.03
C ALA A 78 -14.63 -6.91 25.07
N GLU A 79 -14.25 -7.37 23.86
CA GLU A 79 -13.59 -6.51 22.85
C GLU A 79 -14.58 -5.58 22.14
N ARG A 80 -15.85 -5.98 22.00
CA ARG A 80 -16.90 -5.11 21.46
C ARG A 80 -17.13 -3.87 22.33
N THR A 81 -16.91 -3.98 23.64
CA THR A 81 -17.04 -2.88 24.60
C THR A 81 -15.83 -1.95 24.60
N ASN A 82 -14.67 -2.39 24.12
CA ASN A 82 -13.46 -1.56 24.00
C ASN A 82 -13.47 -0.59 22.80
N TYR A 83 -14.48 -0.63 21.93
CA TYR A 83 -14.61 0.26 20.78
C TYR A 83 -14.59 1.75 21.17
N ARG A 84 -15.36 2.13 22.21
CA ARG A 84 -15.39 3.51 22.71
C ARG A 84 -14.02 3.96 23.23
N PHE A 85 -13.33 3.08 23.92
CA PHE A 85 -11.99 3.36 24.42
C PHE A 85 -10.96 3.45 23.28
N ALA A 86 -11.08 2.63 22.27
CA ALA A 86 -10.24 2.70 21.08
C ALA A 86 -10.47 3.97 20.25
N SER A 87 -11.74 4.40 20.10
CA SER A 87 -12.06 5.66 19.41
C SER A 87 -11.53 6.88 20.16
N GLN A 88 -11.61 6.89 21.49
CA GLN A 88 -11.03 7.95 22.30
C GLN A 88 -9.49 7.97 22.21
N ARG A 89 -8.83 6.80 22.23
CA ARG A 89 -7.37 6.72 22.02
C ARG A 89 -6.96 7.19 20.63
N LEU A 90 -7.73 6.81 19.61
CA LEU A 90 -7.50 7.26 18.25
C LEU A 90 -7.53 8.80 18.20
N ALA A 91 -8.55 9.43 18.79
CA ALA A 91 -8.66 10.88 18.82
C ALA A 91 -7.49 11.53 19.57
N VAL A 92 -7.11 10.98 20.74
CA VAL A 92 -5.98 11.49 21.54
C VAL A 92 -4.63 11.37 20.83
N VAL A 93 -4.44 10.35 19.99
CA VAL A 93 -3.20 10.17 19.20
C VAL A 93 -3.25 11.01 17.93
N LEU A 94 -4.41 11.07 17.26
CA LEU A 94 -4.54 11.80 15.99
C LEU A 94 -4.44 13.32 16.15
N LEU A 95 -4.98 13.90 17.22
CA LEU A 95 -4.99 15.35 17.43
C LEU A 95 -3.58 15.96 17.53
N PRO A 96 -2.69 15.50 18.43
CA PRO A 96 -1.32 16.03 18.49
C PRO A 96 -0.53 15.74 17.22
N LEU A 97 -0.74 14.57 16.63
CA LEU A 97 -0.07 14.18 15.39
C LEU A 97 -0.52 15.06 14.22
N ALA A 98 -1.81 15.43 14.15
CA ALA A 98 -2.33 16.39 13.18
C ALA A 98 -1.58 17.71 13.25
N VAL A 99 -1.39 18.23 14.45
CA VAL A 99 -0.64 19.48 14.66
C VAL A 99 0.80 19.34 14.16
N VAL A 100 1.50 18.27 14.53
CA VAL A 100 2.90 18.04 14.12
C VAL A 100 3.03 17.90 12.60
N VAL A 101 2.14 17.15 11.96
CA VAL A 101 2.18 16.94 10.51
C VAL A 101 1.74 18.20 9.76
N CYS A 102 0.77 18.95 10.28
CA CYS A 102 0.40 20.25 9.73
C CYS A 102 1.60 21.23 9.79
N LEU A 103 2.29 21.29 10.92
CA LEU A 103 3.51 22.12 11.02
C LEU A 103 4.60 21.67 10.04
N GLY A 104 4.74 20.35 9.81
CA GLY A 104 5.63 19.79 8.80
C GLY A 104 5.23 20.10 7.35
N GLY A 105 3.97 20.42 7.09
CA GLY A 105 3.46 20.82 5.78
C GLY A 105 3.73 22.29 5.42
N LEU A 106 4.05 23.14 6.40
CA LEU A 106 4.30 24.57 6.19
C LEU A 106 5.35 24.86 5.09
N PRO A 107 6.49 24.13 5.03
CA PRO A 107 7.50 24.39 4.00
C PRO A 107 7.04 24.07 2.58
N PHE A 108 5.96 23.29 2.39
CA PHE A 108 5.51 22.78 1.10
C PHE A 108 4.38 23.58 0.45
N GLY A 109 3.80 24.59 1.10
CA GLY A 109 2.75 25.38 0.47
C GLY A 109 1.71 25.99 1.41
N GLY A 110 2.08 26.23 2.66
CA GLY A 110 1.26 27.02 3.59
C GLY A 110 -0.04 26.33 4.03
N PHE A 111 -1.09 27.15 4.26
CA PHE A 111 -2.37 26.71 4.85
C PHE A 111 -3.11 25.68 3.99
N GLU A 112 -3.04 25.80 2.68
CA GLU A 112 -3.78 24.92 1.76
C GLU A 112 -3.32 23.48 1.85
N ILE A 113 -2.00 23.26 1.83
CA ILE A 113 -1.44 21.92 2.01
C ILE A 113 -1.70 21.39 3.41
N MET A 114 -1.61 22.23 4.44
CA MET A 114 -1.96 21.84 5.82
C MET A 114 -3.39 21.35 5.93
N PHE A 115 -4.34 22.09 5.34
CA PHE A 115 -5.76 21.68 5.30
C PHE A 115 -5.94 20.36 4.53
N GLY A 116 -5.27 20.24 3.38
CA GLY A 116 -5.25 19.01 2.59
C GLY A 116 -4.78 17.80 3.37
N VAL A 117 -3.63 17.92 4.04
CA VAL A 117 -3.02 16.88 4.88
C VAL A 117 -3.93 16.48 6.03
N ALA A 118 -4.45 17.46 6.78
CA ALA A 118 -5.29 17.20 7.94
C ALA A 118 -6.61 16.51 7.54
N GLY A 119 -7.31 17.08 6.57
CA GLY A 119 -8.58 16.55 6.09
C GLY A 119 -8.44 15.14 5.51
N TRP A 120 -7.46 14.93 4.62
CA TRP A 120 -7.20 13.63 4.01
C TRP A 120 -6.84 12.58 5.05
N GLY A 121 -5.93 12.90 5.96
CA GLY A 121 -5.50 11.99 7.01
C GLY A 121 -6.61 11.60 7.97
N LEU A 122 -7.43 12.56 8.41
CA LEU A 122 -8.60 12.30 9.23
C LEU A 122 -9.61 11.39 8.50
N GLY A 123 -9.85 11.65 7.22
CA GLY A 123 -10.76 10.84 6.40
C GLY A 123 -10.31 9.39 6.27
N ILE A 124 -9.03 9.16 5.97
CA ILE A 124 -8.48 7.81 5.90
C ILE A 124 -8.53 7.12 7.27
N ALA A 125 -8.13 7.80 8.34
CA ALA A 125 -8.11 7.23 9.69
C ALA A 125 -9.51 6.83 10.16
N ALA A 126 -10.50 7.70 10.00
CA ALA A 126 -11.89 7.43 10.36
C ALA A 126 -12.47 6.25 9.57
N ASN A 127 -12.26 6.26 8.25
CA ASN A 127 -12.79 5.21 7.38
C ASN A 127 -12.14 3.85 7.68
N ARG A 128 -10.82 3.79 7.84
CA ARG A 128 -10.10 2.57 8.26
C ARG A 128 -10.58 2.05 9.59
N PHE A 129 -10.78 2.94 10.57
CA PHE A 129 -11.24 2.55 11.90
C PHE A 129 -12.62 1.91 11.83
N ILE A 130 -13.61 2.57 11.20
CA ILE A 130 -14.98 2.04 11.06
C ILE A 130 -15.00 0.73 10.27
N ALA A 131 -14.28 0.66 9.15
CA ALA A 131 -14.18 -0.56 8.36
C ALA A 131 -13.60 -1.71 9.20
N THR A 132 -12.56 -1.47 10.00
CA THR A 132 -11.98 -2.49 10.88
C THR A 132 -12.96 -2.98 11.93
N VAL A 133 -13.74 -2.09 12.52
CA VAL A 133 -14.79 -2.46 13.49
C VAL A 133 -15.82 -3.40 12.87
N TRP A 134 -16.28 -3.10 11.65
CA TRP A 134 -17.21 -3.98 10.92
C TRP A 134 -16.59 -5.33 10.58
N LEU A 135 -15.30 -5.36 10.23
CA LEU A 135 -14.59 -6.60 9.97
C LEU A 135 -14.52 -7.47 11.24
N MET A 136 -14.24 -6.87 12.38
CA MET A 136 -14.19 -7.56 13.68
C MET A 136 -15.57 -8.05 14.15
N TRP A 137 -16.63 -7.37 13.76
CA TRP A 137 -18.00 -7.78 14.06
C TRP A 137 -18.56 -8.81 13.06
N GLU A 138 -17.68 -9.37 12.22
CA GLU A 138 -18.04 -10.37 11.22
C GLU A 138 -19.13 -9.91 10.26
N SER A 139 -19.17 -8.59 9.96
CA SER A 139 -20.09 -7.98 9.01
C SER A 139 -19.36 -7.55 7.73
N PRO A 140 -19.05 -8.49 6.82
CA PRO A 140 -18.20 -8.21 5.65
C PRO A 140 -18.81 -7.19 4.68
N TRP A 141 -20.14 -7.17 4.54
CA TRP A 141 -20.81 -6.19 3.68
C TRP A 141 -20.82 -4.79 4.27
N SER A 142 -20.95 -4.63 5.60
CA SER A 142 -20.79 -3.34 6.25
C SER A 142 -19.36 -2.83 6.16
N TYR A 143 -18.36 -3.73 6.26
CA TYR A 143 -16.95 -3.42 5.96
C TYR A 143 -16.79 -2.91 4.53
N ALA A 144 -17.35 -3.63 3.54
CA ALA A 144 -17.30 -3.24 2.14
C ALA A 144 -17.97 -1.88 1.91
N ALA A 145 -19.18 -1.69 2.45
CA ALA A 145 -19.92 -0.44 2.34
C ALA A 145 -19.14 0.76 2.91
N SER A 146 -18.47 0.58 4.07
CA SER A 146 -17.62 1.62 4.66
C SER A 146 -16.47 2.01 3.73
N LEU A 147 -15.77 1.04 3.16
CA LEU A 147 -14.66 1.32 2.24
C LEU A 147 -15.14 1.96 0.94
N MET A 148 -16.23 1.46 0.36
CA MET A 148 -16.80 1.99 -0.87
C MET A 148 -17.29 3.43 -0.69
N MET A 149 -18.03 3.71 0.38
CA MET A 149 -18.55 5.04 0.68
C MET A 149 -17.40 6.03 0.94
N GLY A 150 -16.43 5.65 1.76
CA GLY A 150 -15.30 6.52 2.05
C GLY A 150 -14.43 6.81 0.83
N THR A 151 -14.18 5.81 -0.03
CA THR A 151 -13.42 6.02 -1.28
C THR A 151 -14.25 6.79 -2.30
N GLY A 152 -15.52 6.42 -2.48
CA GLY A 152 -16.42 7.09 -3.43
C GLY A 152 -16.59 8.57 -3.12
N LEU A 153 -16.87 8.91 -1.85
CA LEU A 153 -17.00 10.31 -1.44
C LEU A 153 -15.70 11.09 -1.68
N ARG A 154 -14.54 10.51 -1.35
CA ARG A 154 -13.26 11.17 -1.62
C ARG A 154 -13.06 11.44 -3.10
N THR A 155 -13.25 10.42 -3.94
CA THR A 155 -13.05 10.54 -5.39
C THR A 155 -14.01 11.57 -6.00
N ILE A 156 -15.29 11.48 -5.69
CA ILE A 156 -16.30 12.41 -6.22
C ILE A 156 -15.99 13.84 -5.78
N THR A 157 -15.65 14.04 -4.49
CA THR A 157 -15.39 15.39 -3.96
C THR A 157 -14.12 15.98 -4.56
N VAL A 158 -13.01 15.24 -4.68
CA VAL A 158 -11.77 15.75 -5.31
C VAL A 158 -12.06 16.14 -6.76
N VAL A 159 -12.65 15.24 -7.54
CA VAL A 159 -12.93 15.49 -8.96
C VAL A 159 -13.89 16.66 -9.14
N ALA A 160 -14.98 16.71 -8.38
CA ALA A 160 -15.96 17.79 -8.50
C ALA A 160 -15.34 19.16 -8.15
N LEU A 161 -14.54 19.25 -7.08
CA LEU A 161 -13.94 20.51 -6.66
C LEU A 161 -12.85 20.99 -7.63
N VAL A 162 -12.04 20.08 -8.17
CA VAL A 162 -11.04 20.40 -9.19
C VAL A 162 -11.71 20.87 -10.49
N LEU A 163 -12.81 20.24 -10.91
CA LEU A 163 -13.54 20.66 -12.11
C LEU A 163 -14.19 22.05 -12.01
N ILE A 164 -14.40 22.57 -10.80
CA ILE A 164 -14.86 23.94 -10.55
C ILE A 164 -13.73 24.89 -10.12
N ASP A 165 -12.49 24.51 -10.45
CA ASP A 165 -11.27 25.32 -10.26
C ASP A 165 -10.92 25.62 -8.79
N VAL A 166 -11.25 24.71 -7.87
CA VAL A 166 -10.79 24.80 -6.48
C VAL A 166 -9.37 24.28 -6.38
N ASN A 167 -8.52 24.98 -5.62
CA ASN A 167 -7.14 24.56 -5.35
C ASN A 167 -7.06 23.08 -4.96
N GLY A 168 -6.15 22.34 -5.60
CA GLY A 168 -6.07 20.89 -5.48
C GLY A 168 -5.83 20.39 -4.05
N ALA A 169 -5.02 21.08 -3.25
CA ALA A 169 -4.78 20.71 -1.85
C ALA A 169 -6.04 20.92 -0.99
N ILE A 170 -6.79 21.98 -1.23
CA ILE A 170 -8.08 22.24 -0.56
C ILE A 170 -9.10 21.16 -0.95
N ALA A 171 -9.16 20.80 -2.24
CA ALA A 171 -10.04 19.74 -2.73
C ALA A 171 -9.77 18.39 -2.04
N VAL A 172 -8.50 18.05 -1.83
CA VAL A 172 -8.06 16.85 -1.08
C VAL A 172 -8.53 16.90 0.38
N GLY A 173 -8.37 18.05 1.04
CA GLY A 173 -8.81 18.23 2.43
C GLY A 173 -10.32 18.08 2.60
N ALA A 174 -11.09 18.73 1.73
CA ALA A 174 -12.54 18.63 1.71
C ALA A 174 -13.01 17.20 1.42
N ALA A 175 -12.37 16.50 0.50
CA ALA A 175 -12.65 15.09 0.20
C ALA A 175 -12.38 14.17 1.40
N GLY A 176 -11.31 14.44 2.15
CA GLY A 176 -11.04 13.75 3.41
C GLY A 176 -12.17 13.97 4.42
N LEU A 177 -12.61 15.21 4.63
CA LEU A 177 -13.72 15.52 5.54
C LEU A 177 -15.04 14.89 5.07
N ALA A 178 -15.35 14.87 3.78
CA ALA A 178 -16.50 14.16 3.24
C ALA A 178 -16.44 12.65 3.58
N SER A 179 -15.26 12.05 3.54
CA SER A 179 -15.04 10.66 3.96
C SER A 179 -15.27 10.46 5.47
N VAL A 180 -14.95 11.44 6.33
CA VAL A 180 -15.29 11.41 7.77
C VAL A 180 -16.79 11.35 7.96
N VAL A 181 -17.54 12.20 7.23
CA VAL A 181 -19.01 12.18 7.29
C VAL A 181 -19.55 10.81 6.88
N GLY A 182 -19.06 10.23 5.78
CA GLY A 182 -19.41 8.86 5.38
C GLY A 182 -19.10 7.80 6.43
N ALA A 183 -17.95 7.91 7.08
CA ALA A 183 -17.56 7.02 8.17
C ALA A 183 -18.51 7.14 9.37
N VAL A 184 -18.89 8.37 9.76
CA VAL A 184 -19.82 8.62 10.87
C VAL A 184 -21.21 8.05 10.57
N VAL A 185 -21.72 8.25 9.36
CA VAL A 185 -23.03 7.71 8.93
C VAL A 185 -23.06 6.18 9.01
N LEU A 186 -21.96 5.53 8.64
CA LEU A 186 -21.83 4.08 8.68
C LEU A 186 -21.30 3.55 10.01
N ALA A 187 -21.05 4.43 10.99
CA ALA A 187 -20.55 3.99 12.29
C ALA A 187 -21.60 3.10 12.99
N PRO A 188 -21.15 1.96 13.56
CA PRO A 188 -22.08 1.12 14.28
C PRO A 188 -22.63 1.84 15.51
N ARG A 189 -23.93 1.71 15.77
CA ARG A 189 -24.54 2.22 17.00
C ARG A 189 -23.88 1.55 18.21
N LEU A 190 -23.26 2.34 19.08
CA LEU A 190 -22.53 1.87 20.23
C LEU A 190 -23.49 1.28 21.26
N ALA A 191 -23.36 0.01 21.57
CA ALA A 191 -23.95 -0.54 22.77
C ALA A 191 -23.17 0.03 23.98
N SER A 192 -23.90 0.63 24.93
CA SER A 192 -23.34 1.17 26.16
C SER A 192 -22.97 0.02 27.12
N GLY A 193 -21.77 -0.52 26.95
CA GLY A 193 -21.22 -1.54 27.84
C GLY A 193 -19.96 -1.02 28.53
N SER A 194 -19.90 -1.14 29.85
CA SER A 194 -18.73 -0.80 30.66
C SER A 194 -17.75 -1.95 30.65
N ALA A 195 -16.61 -1.81 29.96
CA ALA A 195 -15.54 -2.78 30.08
C ALA A 195 -14.31 -2.16 30.74
N LYS A 196 -13.94 -2.74 31.89
CA LYS A 196 -12.83 -2.28 32.76
C LYS A 196 -11.46 -2.88 32.39
N GLN A 197 -11.30 -3.53 31.25
CA GLN A 197 -10.05 -4.26 30.96
C GLN A 197 -9.04 -3.41 30.20
N LYS A 198 -8.11 -2.81 30.93
CA LYS A 198 -6.94 -2.12 30.39
C LYS A 198 -5.84 -3.17 30.15
N SER A 199 -5.57 -3.52 28.89
CA SER A 199 -4.36 -4.29 28.55
C SER A 199 -3.26 -3.35 28.07
N PRO A 200 -2.21 -3.10 28.86
CA PRO A 200 -1.08 -2.24 28.43
C PRO A 200 -0.27 -2.85 27.29
N TRP A 201 -0.28 -4.16 27.12
CA TRP A 201 0.45 -4.88 26.06
C TRP A 201 -0.01 -4.54 24.65
N GLY A 202 -1.27 -4.21 24.45
CA GLY A 202 -1.81 -3.84 23.15
C GLY A 202 -1.18 -2.57 22.58
N LEU A 203 -0.80 -1.60 23.42
CA LEU A 203 -0.22 -0.34 22.96
C LEU A 203 1.22 -0.51 22.46
N VAL A 204 2.07 -1.18 23.24
CA VAL A 204 3.50 -1.39 22.88
C VAL A 204 3.62 -2.16 21.56
N MET A 205 2.79 -3.19 21.39
CA MET A 205 2.74 -3.95 20.16
C MET A 205 2.18 -3.12 19.00
N GLY A 206 1.11 -2.36 19.22
CA GLY A 206 0.51 -1.48 18.23
C GLY A 206 1.51 -0.43 17.73
N VAL A 207 2.23 0.24 18.61
CA VAL A 207 3.28 1.20 18.26
C VAL A 207 4.41 0.52 17.48
N SER A 208 4.84 -0.68 17.87
CA SER A 208 5.89 -1.41 17.14
C SER A 208 5.49 -1.75 15.71
N LEU A 209 4.24 -2.15 15.49
CA LEU A 209 3.72 -2.44 14.16
C LEU A 209 3.47 -1.16 13.36
N ALA A 210 2.94 -0.11 13.99
CA ALA A 210 2.75 1.20 13.35
C ALA A 210 4.07 1.81 12.88
N LEU A 211 5.15 1.67 13.66
CA LEU A 211 6.49 2.10 13.23
C LEU A 211 6.99 1.30 12.02
N GLY A 212 6.72 0.00 11.97
CA GLY A 212 7.03 -0.81 10.78
C GLY A 212 6.26 -0.37 9.53
N SER A 213 4.97 -0.13 9.67
CA SER A 213 4.11 0.37 8.59
C SER A 213 4.50 1.78 8.16
N LEU A 214 4.83 2.66 9.10
CA LEU A 214 5.31 4.02 8.81
C LEU A 214 6.63 3.96 8.02
N ALA A 215 7.60 3.16 8.47
CA ALA A 215 8.86 2.98 7.76
C ALA A 215 8.65 2.49 6.32
N PHE A 216 7.76 1.50 6.14
CA PHE A 216 7.40 1.00 4.82
C PHE A 216 6.75 2.08 3.95
N THR A 217 5.86 2.90 4.52
CA THR A 217 5.19 3.98 3.79
C THR A 217 6.15 5.12 3.45
N ILE A 218 7.13 5.41 4.33
CA ILE A 218 8.22 6.35 4.01
C ILE A 218 9.02 5.82 2.81
N MET A 219 9.46 4.56 2.80
CA MET A 219 10.15 3.98 1.63
C MET A 219 9.35 4.14 0.34
N SER A 220 8.01 3.97 0.41
CA SER A 220 7.14 4.04 -0.76
C SER A 220 7.04 5.44 -1.37
N ASN A 221 7.13 6.48 -0.54
CA ASN A 221 6.78 7.84 -0.94
C ASN A 221 7.89 8.86 -0.70
N PHE A 222 9.06 8.43 -0.23
CA PHE A 222 10.17 9.34 0.08
C PHE A 222 10.65 10.08 -1.16
N GLY A 223 10.69 9.40 -2.31
CA GLY A 223 11.00 10.05 -3.59
C GLY A 223 10.10 11.24 -3.86
N LEU A 224 8.80 11.10 -3.65
CA LEU A 224 7.84 12.18 -3.84
C LEU A 224 8.04 13.36 -2.87
N LEU A 225 8.50 13.10 -1.64
CA LEU A 225 8.73 14.16 -0.66
C LEU A 225 10.06 14.91 -0.89
N ILE A 226 11.07 14.26 -1.47
CA ILE A 226 12.36 14.89 -1.70
C ILE A 226 12.44 15.67 -3.02
N LEU A 227 11.67 15.27 -4.03
CA LEU A 227 11.65 15.88 -5.35
C LEU A 227 11.33 17.39 -5.33
N PRO A 228 10.36 17.92 -4.56
CA PRO A 228 10.07 19.36 -4.53
C PRO A 228 11.26 20.19 -4.10
N VAL A 229 12.09 19.64 -3.24
CA VAL A 229 13.28 20.34 -2.68
C VAL A 229 14.47 20.27 -3.64
N MET A 230 14.56 19.21 -4.46
CA MET A 230 15.77 18.93 -5.25
C MET A 230 15.62 19.26 -6.74
N VAL A 231 14.42 19.12 -7.30
CA VAL A 231 14.25 19.13 -8.77
C VAL A 231 13.18 20.12 -9.23
N GLY A 232 12.07 20.21 -8.54
CA GLY A 232 10.98 21.14 -8.87
C GLY A 232 9.59 20.48 -8.88
N PRO A 233 8.52 21.30 -8.81
CA PRO A 233 7.15 20.82 -8.65
C PRO A 233 6.63 20.00 -9.84
N ASP A 234 6.94 20.37 -11.08
CA ASP A 234 6.51 19.64 -12.27
C ASP A 234 6.89 18.16 -12.23
N GLN A 235 8.14 17.88 -11.84
CA GLN A 235 8.63 16.51 -11.75
C GLN A 235 8.00 15.74 -10.60
N VAL A 236 7.55 16.43 -9.56
CA VAL A 236 6.75 15.82 -8.48
C VAL A 236 5.42 15.32 -9.02
N GLY A 237 4.72 16.13 -9.80
CA GLY A 237 3.45 15.74 -10.41
C GLY A 237 3.59 14.55 -11.35
N GLN A 238 4.61 14.56 -12.21
CA GLN A 238 4.93 13.43 -13.09
C GLN A 238 5.20 12.14 -12.28
N TYR A 239 6.06 12.22 -11.28
CA TYR A 239 6.39 11.07 -10.43
C TYR A 239 5.14 10.54 -9.70
N ALA A 240 4.34 11.43 -9.14
CA ALA A 240 3.14 11.08 -8.38
C ALA A 240 2.10 10.38 -9.26
N ALA A 241 1.85 10.90 -10.47
CA ALA A 241 0.91 10.28 -11.41
C ALA A 241 1.33 8.86 -11.80
N MET A 242 2.61 8.66 -12.12
CA MET A 242 3.16 7.34 -12.42
C MET A 242 3.15 6.40 -11.21
N ALA A 243 3.52 6.87 -10.03
CA ALA A 243 3.46 6.08 -8.80
C ALA A 243 2.02 5.65 -8.47
N GLN A 244 1.06 6.53 -8.67
CA GLN A 244 -0.35 6.23 -8.48
C GLN A 244 -0.86 5.22 -9.51
N LEU A 245 -0.51 5.36 -10.78
CA LEU A 245 -0.84 4.38 -11.83
C LEU A 245 -0.36 2.97 -11.48
N VAL A 246 0.90 2.83 -11.06
CA VAL A 246 1.49 1.54 -10.69
C VAL A 246 0.80 0.97 -9.45
N THR A 247 0.51 1.81 -8.46
CA THR A 247 -0.20 1.40 -7.25
C THR A 247 -1.61 0.91 -7.56
N LEU A 248 -2.30 1.58 -8.46
CA LEU A 248 -3.67 1.24 -8.88
C LEU A 248 -3.73 -0.02 -9.74
N SER A 249 -2.74 -0.26 -10.57
CA SER A 249 -2.70 -1.45 -11.43
C SER A 249 -2.09 -2.65 -10.71
N ILE A 250 -0.79 -2.69 -10.56
CA ILE A 250 -0.04 -3.83 -10.01
C ILE A 250 -0.25 -3.95 -8.50
N GLY A 251 -0.12 -2.84 -7.78
CA GLY A 251 -0.26 -2.81 -6.32
C GLY A 251 -1.63 -3.30 -5.86
N ALA A 252 -2.67 -2.97 -6.61
CA ALA A 252 -4.02 -3.40 -6.29
C ALA A 252 -4.27 -4.88 -6.57
N VAL A 253 -3.82 -5.41 -7.71
CA VAL A 253 -3.92 -6.84 -8.02
C VAL A 253 -3.22 -7.67 -6.95
N LEU A 254 -1.99 -7.29 -6.58
CA LEU A 254 -1.21 -7.98 -5.56
C LEU A 254 -1.81 -7.79 -4.15
N GLY A 255 -2.35 -6.60 -3.86
CA GLY A 255 -3.04 -6.30 -2.61
C GLY A 255 -4.34 -7.08 -2.42
N LEU A 256 -5.11 -7.36 -3.49
CA LEU A 256 -6.24 -8.28 -3.46
C LEU A 256 -5.80 -9.67 -3.03
N GLY A 257 -4.72 -10.18 -3.64
CA GLY A 257 -4.14 -11.47 -3.28
C GLY A 257 -3.80 -11.53 -1.79
N SER A 258 -3.18 -10.49 -1.25
CA SER A 258 -2.79 -10.43 0.17
C SER A 258 -4.01 -10.53 1.10
N THR A 259 -5.07 -9.79 0.84
CA THR A 259 -6.25 -9.73 1.70
C THR A 259 -7.00 -11.08 1.76
N VAL A 260 -7.03 -11.81 0.64
CA VAL A 260 -7.73 -13.09 0.54
C VAL A 260 -6.87 -14.27 1.01
N LEU A 261 -5.57 -14.23 0.73
CA LEU A 261 -4.68 -15.37 0.96
C LEU A 261 -4.13 -15.42 2.39
N TYR A 262 -3.84 -14.28 3.00
CA TYR A 262 -3.24 -14.26 4.35
C TYR A 262 -4.06 -15.01 5.41
N PRO A 263 -5.40 -14.85 5.53
CA PRO A 263 -6.18 -15.61 6.50
C PRO A 263 -6.16 -17.13 6.26
N ARG A 264 -6.03 -17.55 5.00
CA ARG A 264 -5.91 -18.98 4.64
C ARG A 264 -4.56 -19.54 5.04
N LEU A 265 -3.49 -18.81 4.78
CA LEU A 265 -2.14 -19.19 5.17
C LEU A 265 -2.00 -19.26 6.69
N GLN A 266 -2.64 -18.34 7.42
CA GLN A 266 -2.70 -18.39 8.88
C GLN A 266 -3.43 -19.65 9.40
N LYS A 267 -4.54 -20.07 8.75
CA LYS A 267 -5.22 -21.31 9.11
C LYS A 267 -4.36 -22.54 8.84
N LEU A 268 -3.67 -22.58 7.70
CA LEU A 268 -2.74 -23.67 7.36
C LEU A 268 -1.59 -23.72 8.37
N TRP A 269 -1.01 -22.59 8.73
CA TRP A 269 0.03 -22.48 9.75
C TRP A 269 -0.43 -23.03 11.10
N ASN A 270 -1.58 -22.57 11.58
CA ASN A 270 -2.16 -23.01 12.85
C ASN A 270 -2.58 -24.48 12.87
N SER A 271 -2.75 -25.11 11.70
CA SER A 271 -3.00 -26.57 11.56
C SER A 271 -1.71 -27.41 11.51
N GLY A 272 -0.54 -26.82 11.74
CA GLY A 272 0.76 -27.49 11.75
C GLY A 272 1.37 -27.70 10.35
N ARG A 273 0.76 -27.15 9.28
CA ARG A 273 1.28 -27.27 7.90
C ARG A 273 2.22 -26.10 7.55
N GLU A 274 3.26 -25.91 8.36
CA GLU A 274 4.19 -24.79 8.20
C GLU A 274 4.94 -24.82 6.87
N ASP A 275 5.45 -25.99 6.45
CA ASP A 275 6.24 -26.13 5.21
C ASP A 275 5.39 -25.82 3.97
N LEU A 276 4.14 -26.29 3.97
CA LEU A 276 3.20 -25.96 2.91
C LEU A 276 2.93 -24.45 2.85
N THR A 277 2.77 -23.80 4.01
CA THR A 277 2.57 -22.35 4.10
C THR A 277 3.77 -21.59 3.58
N ARG A 278 4.99 -21.99 3.94
CA ARG A 278 6.24 -21.38 3.45
C ARG A 278 6.39 -21.51 1.93
N SER A 279 6.09 -22.70 1.39
CA SER A 279 6.12 -22.94 -0.06
C SER A 279 5.08 -22.09 -0.80
N PHE A 280 3.89 -21.89 -0.24
CA PHE A 280 2.90 -20.98 -0.82
C PHE A 280 3.38 -19.53 -0.82
N ILE A 281 4.00 -19.04 0.27
CA ILE A 281 4.55 -17.69 0.34
C ILE A 281 5.68 -17.52 -0.68
N SER A 282 6.54 -18.51 -0.84
CA SER A 282 7.60 -18.53 -1.87
C SER A 282 7.00 -18.45 -3.28
N LEU A 283 5.98 -19.24 -3.56
CA LEU A 283 5.26 -19.23 -4.84
C LEU A 283 4.63 -17.86 -5.14
N LEU A 284 3.99 -17.22 -4.15
CA LEU A 284 3.42 -15.89 -4.29
C LEU A 284 4.50 -14.84 -4.63
N GLY A 285 5.67 -14.93 -4.01
CA GLY A 285 6.81 -14.07 -4.34
C GLY A 285 7.23 -14.22 -5.81
N ILE A 286 7.32 -15.45 -6.32
CA ILE A 286 7.72 -15.71 -7.71
C ILE A 286 6.62 -15.23 -8.69
N VAL A 287 5.36 -15.47 -8.39
CA VAL A 287 4.21 -14.99 -9.20
C VAL A 287 4.21 -13.45 -9.25
N THR A 288 4.58 -12.79 -8.16
CA THR A 288 4.72 -11.31 -8.14
C THR A 288 5.81 -10.83 -9.10
N VAL A 289 6.95 -11.52 -9.15
CA VAL A 289 7.99 -11.22 -10.14
C VAL A 289 7.46 -11.38 -11.56
N LEU A 290 6.75 -12.46 -11.85
CA LEU A 290 6.14 -12.69 -13.18
C LEU A 290 5.19 -11.55 -13.56
N ILE A 291 4.30 -11.13 -12.65
CA ILE A 291 3.39 -10.01 -12.88
C ILE A 291 4.20 -8.72 -13.17
N GLY A 292 5.26 -8.45 -12.41
CA GLY A 292 6.15 -7.31 -12.63
C GLY A 292 6.80 -7.34 -14.01
N CYS A 293 7.40 -8.47 -14.40
CA CYS A 293 8.03 -8.66 -15.70
C CYS A 293 7.04 -8.47 -16.87
N PHE A 294 5.85 -9.09 -16.77
CA PHE A 294 4.80 -8.92 -17.78
C PHE A 294 4.32 -7.47 -17.86
N SER A 295 4.22 -6.77 -16.73
CA SER A 295 3.82 -5.35 -16.72
C SER A 295 4.87 -4.47 -17.39
N VAL A 296 6.16 -4.69 -17.11
CA VAL A 296 7.27 -4.00 -17.80
C VAL A 296 7.22 -4.25 -19.30
N LEU A 297 7.06 -5.51 -19.71
CA LEU A 297 6.98 -5.88 -21.12
C LEU A 297 5.75 -5.27 -21.80
N ALA A 298 4.59 -5.30 -21.15
CA ALA A 298 3.35 -4.72 -21.67
C ALA A 298 3.49 -3.20 -21.89
N VAL A 299 4.09 -2.47 -20.95
CA VAL A 299 4.35 -1.03 -21.07
C VAL A 299 5.30 -0.74 -22.21
N GLN A 300 6.34 -1.55 -22.39
CA GLN A 300 7.30 -1.38 -23.50
C GLN A 300 6.66 -1.67 -24.87
N LEU A 301 5.79 -2.67 -24.96
CA LEU A 301 5.11 -3.04 -26.21
C LEU A 301 3.98 -2.06 -26.58
N SER A 302 3.25 -1.56 -25.57
CA SER A 302 2.15 -0.59 -25.81
C SER A 302 2.65 0.80 -26.21
N GLY A 303 3.92 1.10 -25.90
CA GLY A 303 4.51 2.40 -26.16
C GLY A 303 4.01 3.51 -25.24
N VAL A 304 4.69 4.65 -25.28
CA VAL A 304 4.34 5.85 -24.52
C VAL A 304 3.01 6.46 -25.04
N GLU A 305 2.66 6.21 -26.30
CA GLU A 305 1.49 6.79 -26.95
C GLU A 305 0.17 6.44 -26.24
N ILE A 306 -0.02 5.16 -25.87
CA ILE A 306 -1.22 4.73 -25.15
C ILE A 306 -1.30 5.38 -23.76
N LEU A 307 -0.17 5.50 -23.08
CA LEU A 307 -0.11 6.16 -21.77
C LEU A 307 -0.40 7.66 -21.88
N ASN A 308 0.15 8.32 -22.90
CA ASN A 308 -0.11 9.73 -23.18
C ASN A 308 -1.59 9.97 -23.55
N LEU A 309 -2.22 9.01 -24.24
CA LEU A 309 -3.65 9.09 -24.52
C LEU A 309 -4.49 9.07 -23.23
N VAL A 310 -4.04 8.38 -22.21
CA VAL A 310 -4.76 8.25 -20.90
C VAL A 310 -4.46 9.44 -19.98
N PHE A 311 -3.18 9.84 -19.86
CA PHE A 311 -2.71 10.78 -18.83
C PHE A 311 -2.34 12.18 -19.36
N GLY A 312 -2.31 12.38 -20.67
CA GLY A 312 -1.73 13.59 -21.26
C GLY A 312 -0.22 13.45 -21.49
N ASN A 313 0.31 14.25 -22.41
CA ASN A 313 1.70 14.13 -22.89
C ASN A 313 2.75 14.51 -21.84
N ASP A 314 2.38 15.32 -20.84
CA ASP A 314 3.34 15.94 -19.92
C ASP A 314 3.64 15.07 -18.69
N TYR A 315 2.93 13.97 -18.52
CA TYR A 315 3.00 13.15 -17.30
C TYR A 315 3.85 11.88 -17.43
N VAL A 316 4.10 11.39 -18.64
CA VAL A 316 4.69 10.06 -18.83
C VAL A 316 6.20 10.11 -19.02
N VAL A 317 6.94 9.58 -18.05
CA VAL A 317 8.39 9.36 -18.13
C VAL A 317 8.67 7.87 -18.00
N LEU A 318 8.89 7.21 -19.14
CA LEU A 318 8.98 5.75 -19.25
C LEU A 318 9.99 5.11 -18.28
N PRO A 319 11.25 5.58 -18.13
CA PRO A 319 12.20 4.96 -17.20
C PRO A 319 11.73 5.00 -15.74
N VAL A 320 11.04 6.07 -15.36
CA VAL A 320 10.47 6.23 -14.00
C VAL A 320 9.35 5.22 -13.79
N LEU A 321 8.45 5.07 -14.76
CA LEU A 321 7.36 4.11 -14.69
C LEU A 321 7.86 2.68 -14.54
N LEU A 322 8.86 2.26 -15.33
CA LEU A 322 9.46 0.93 -15.26
C LEU A 322 10.11 0.67 -13.89
N SER A 323 10.85 1.64 -13.35
CA SER A 323 11.46 1.54 -12.03
C SER A 323 10.41 1.43 -10.92
N LEU A 324 9.29 2.17 -11.01
CA LEU A 324 8.18 2.10 -10.04
C LEU A 324 7.41 0.78 -10.11
N ILE A 325 7.24 0.18 -11.31
CA ILE A 325 6.69 -1.16 -11.48
C ILE A 325 7.55 -2.18 -10.71
N ALA A 326 8.86 -2.13 -10.90
CA ALA A 326 9.78 -3.03 -10.22
C ALA A 326 9.82 -2.78 -8.70
N ALA A 327 9.80 -1.52 -8.27
CA ALA A 327 9.73 -1.15 -6.86
C ALA A 327 8.47 -1.71 -6.20
N THR A 328 7.32 -1.61 -6.88
CA THR A 328 6.04 -2.15 -6.38
C THR A 328 6.09 -3.67 -6.26
N ALA A 329 6.61 -4.38 -7.26
CA ALA A 329 6.79 -5.82 -7.18
C ALA A 329 7.73 -6.22 -6.03
N ALA A 330 8.88 -5.54 -5.88
CA ALA A 330 9.82 -5.78 -4.78
C ALA A 330 9.17 -5.54 -3.40
N SER A 331 8.37 -4.49 -3.27
CA SER A 331 7.64 -4.17 -2.04
C SER A 331 6.66 -5.29 -1.64
N GLN A 332 5.90 -5.82 -2.60
CA GLN A 332 4.93 -6.89 -2.37
C GLN A 332 5.61 -8.20 -1.98
N ILE A 333 6.76 -8.52 -2.58
CA ILE A 333 7.56 -9.68 -2.17
C ILE A 333 8.01 -9.52 -0.72
N GLY A 334 8.52 -8.36 -0.33
CA GLY A 334 8.89 -8.06 1.05
C GLY A 334 7.71 -8.21 2.02
N GLN A 335 6.51 -7.78 1.61
CA GLN A 335 5.28 -7.99 2.39
C GLN A 335 4.92 -9.47 2.54
N PHE A 336 4.96 -10.27 1.48
CA PHE A 336 4.67 -11.71 1.59
C PHE A 336 5.65 -12.42 2.51
N VAL A 337 6.94 -12.09 2.43
CA VAL A 337 7.96 -12.64 3.34
C VAL A 337 7.72 -12.20 4.78
N SER A 338 7.25 -10.96 5.01
CA SER A 338 6.91 -10.48 6.35
C SER A 338 5.81 -11.28 7.03
N TRP A 339 4.95 -11.95 6.25
CA TRP A 339 3.92 -12.85 6.81
C TRP A 339 4.53 -14.03 7.58
N VAL A 340 5.64 -14.59 7.13
CA VAL A 340 6.34 -15.63 7.88
C VAL A 340 6.71 -15.12 9.26
N HIS A 341 7.26 -13.90 9.35
CA HIS A 341 7.61 -13.29 10.64
C HIS A 341 6.41 -12.93 11.48
N THR A 342 5.27 -12.58 10.84
CA THR A 342 4.00 -12.35 11.56
C THR A 342 3.46 -13.67 12.11
N LEU A 343 3.49 -14.75 11.35
CA LEU A 343 3.03 -16.07 11.77
C LEU A 343 3.92 -16.65 12.88
N THR A 344 5.25 -16.41 12.84
CA THR A 344 6.20 -16.82 13.88
C THR A 344 6.29 -15.85 15.07
N LEU A 345 5.43 -14.81 15.13
CA LEU A 345 5.43 -13.80 16.19
C LEU A 345 6.73 -12.97 16.33
N GLN A 346 7.51 -12.86 15.26
CA GLN A 346 8.80 -12.16 15.24
C GLN A 346 8.68 -10.71 14.73
N SER A 347 7.69 -9.95 15.21
CA SER A 347 7.41 -8.57 14.76
C SER A 347 8.61 -7.62 14.88
N HIS A 348 9.52 -7.87 15.83
CA HIS A 348 10.75 -7.09 15.98
C HIS A 348 11.68 -7.19 14.76
N ARG A 349 11.69 -8.31 14.06
CA ARG A 349 12.46 -8.49 12.82
C ARG A 349 11.89 -7.64 11.70
N ILE A 350 10.56 -7.61 11.55
CA ILE A 350 9.87 -6.76 10.56
C ILE A 350 10.25 -5.30 10.80
N ARG A 351 10.10 -4.83 12.05
CA ARG A 351 10.44 -3.45 12.40
C ARG A 351 11.89 -3.09 12.11
N ARG A 352 12.84 -3.94 12.58
CA ARG A 352 14.29 -3.68 12.39
C ARG A 352 14.66 -3.65 10.91
N SER A 353 14.18 -4.60 10.11
CA SER A 353 14.46 -4.65 8.67
C SER A 353 13.80 -3.48 7.93
N ALA A 354 12.58 -3.11 8.30
CA ALA A 354 11.91 -1.96 7.70
C ALA A 354 12.65 -0.64 8.02
N LEU A 355 13.01 -0.41 9.29
CA LEU A 355 13.74 0.79 9.69
C LEU A 355 15.12 0.88 9.02
N LEU A 356 15.87 -0.22 8.98
CA LEU A 356 17.18 -0.25 8.33
C LEU A 356 17.09 0.00 6.83
N ALA A 357 16.14 -0.67 6.17
CA ALA A 357 15.90 -0.46 4.74
C ALA A 357 15.42 0.96 4.43
N THR A 358 14.59 1.56 5.30
CA THR A 358 14.15 2.95 5.16
C THR A 358 15.33 3.92 5.29
N LEU A 359 16.17 3.75 6.31
CA LEU A 359 17.31 4.65 6.53
C LEU A 359 18.28 4.63 5.34
N ILE A 360 18.70 3.43 4.94
CA ILE A 360 19.61 3.27 3.80
C ILE A 360 18.91 3.68 2.50
N GLY A 361 17.64 3.33 2.33
CA GLY A 361 16.85 3.64 1.17
C GLY A 361 16.64 5.15 0.98
N CYS A 362 16.34 5.88 2.04
CA CYS A 362 16.23 7.34 1.99
C CYS A 362 17.56 7.98 1.57
N LEU A 363 18.68 7.54 2.13
CA LEU A 363 20.01 8.02 1.74
C LEU A 363 20.30 7.76 0.26
N LEU A 364 20.07 6.53 -0.21
CA LEU A 364 20.24 6.18 -1.61
C LEU A 364 19.31 7.01 -2.52
N THR A 365 18.05 7.21 -2.12
CA THR A 365 17.11 8.02 -2.89
C THR A 365 17.59 9.46 -3.01
N ILE A 366 18.12 10.07 -1.94
CA ILE A 366 18.71 11.42 -1.98
C ILE A 366 19.87 11.46 -2.97
N LEU A 367 20.85 10.57 -2.82
CA LEU A 367 22.05 10.55 -3.66
C LEU A 367 21.72 10.31 -5.15
N LEU A 368 20.82 9.39 -5.42
CA LEU A 368 20.39 9.09 -6.79
C LEU A 368 19.54 10.22 -7.39
N THR A 369 18.69 10.87 -6.59
CA THR A 369 17.91 12.03 -7.04
C THR A 369 18.82 13.20 -7.40
N MET A 370 19.88 13.45 -6.62
CA MET A 370 20.89 14.46 -6.95
C MET A 370 21.59 14.17 -8.27
N ALA A 371 21.86 12.90 -8.58
CA ALA A 371 22.58 12.51 -9.79
C ALA A 371 21.69 12.39 -11.03
N TYR A 372 20.45 11.92 -10.88
CA TYR A 372 19.58 11.50 -12.00
C TYR A 372 18.15 12.08 -11.92
N GLY A 373 17.90 13.06 -11.07
CA GLY A 373 16.59 13.71 -10.94
C GLY A 373 15.47 12.72 -10.58
N ILE A 374 14.35 12.84 -11.29
CA ILE A 374 13.15 12.00 -11.10
C ILE A 374 13.44 10.49 -11.30
N GLY A 375 14.31 10.12 -12.25
CA GLY A 375 14.74 8.75 -12.48
C GLY A 375 15.51 8.19 -11.27
N GLY A 376 16.34 9.02 -10.64
CA GLY A 376 17.07 8.69 -9.42
C GLY A 376 16.13 8.43 -8.25
N ALA A 377 15.07 9.21 -8.10
CA ALA A 377 14.06 8.99 -7.05
C ALA A 377 13.35 7.63 -7.22
N ALA A 378 12.95 7.27 -8.44
CA ALA A 378 12.33 5.99 -8.73
C ALA A 378 13.27 4.80 -8.50
N THR A 379 14.52 4.92 -8.94
CA THR A 379 15.55 3.89 -8.73
C THR A 379 15.91 3.74 -7.26
N GLY A 380 15.98 4.84 -6.51
CA GLY A 380 16.17 4.83 -5.06
C GLY A 380 15.05 4.09 -4.32
N THR A 381 13.81 4.30 -4.74
CA THR A 381 12.64 3.57 -4.22
C THR A 381 12.76 2.07 -4.53
N LEU A 382 13.15 1.69 -5.75
CA LEU A 382 13.39 0.30 -6.13
C LEU A 382 14.47 -0.35 -5.25
N MET A 383 15.60 0.32 -5.05
CA MET A 383 16.70 -0.18 -4.21
C MET A 383 16.26 -0.33 -2.74
N SER A 384 15.47 0.60 -2.23
CA SER A 384 14.93 0.55 -0.87
C SER A 384 14.08 -0.70 -0.64
N PHE A 385 13.14 -0.99 -1.53
CA PHE A 385 12.29 -2.17 -1.44
C PHE A 385 13.05 -3.47 -1.72
N SER A 386 14.02 -3.46 -2.61
CA SER A 386 14.88 -4.61 -2.85
C SER A 386 15.69 -4.97 -1.61
N LEU A 387 16.27 -3.96 -0.95
CA LEU A 387 16.97 -4.14 0.31
C LEU A 387 16.05 -4.68 1.42
N TYR A 388 14.84 -4.11 1.54
CA TYR A 388 13.83 -4.60 2.48
C TYR A 388 13.51 -6.07 2.23
N GLY A 389 13.24 -6.44 0.99
CA GLY A 389 12.98 -7.82 0.59
C GLY A 389 14.15 -8.76 0.97
N LEU A 390 15.38 -8.39 0.66
CA LEU A 390 16.59 -9.18 0.98
C LEU A 390 16.78 -9.37 2.49
N LEU A 391 16.59 -8.31 3.29
CA LEU A 391 16.67 -8.38 4.75
C LEU A 391 15.60 -9.31 5.34
N MET A 392 14.38 -9.25 4.80
CA MET A 392 13.28 -10.13 5.19
C MET A 392 13.60 -11.60 4.83
N PHE A 393 14.08 -11.87 3.62
CA PHE A 393 14.45 -13.21 3.19
C PHE A 393 15.53 -13.83 4.06
N ARG A 394 16.60 -13.10 4.35
CA ARG A 394 17.69 -13.59 5.20
C ARG A 394 17.21 -14.09 6.56
N ALA A 395 16.12 -13.49 7.06
CA ALA A 395 15.57 -13.81 8.36
C ALA A 395 14.47 -14.88 8.34
N SER A 396 13.93 -15.26 7.17
CA SER A 396 12.67 -16.01 7.05
C SER A 396 12.78 -17.52 6.90
N ALA A 397 13.99 -18.05 6.69
CA ALA A 397 14.20 -19.47 6.35
C ALA A 397 13.41 -19.96 5.11
N LEU A 398 12.99 -19.04 4.22
CA LEU A 398 12.41 -19.38 2.93
C LEU A 398 13.51 -19.85 1.95
N GLY A 399 13.14 -20.67 0.98
CA GLY A 399 14.05 -21.12 -0.07
C GLY A 399 14.65 -19.96 -0.88
N ARG A 400 15.80 -20.18 -1.52
CA ARG A 400 16.51 -19.15 -2.31
C ARG A 400 15.81 -18.75 -3.61
N ARG A 401 14.83 -19.53 -4.09
CA ARG A 401 14.18 -19.35 -5.40
C ARG A 401 13.53 -17.99 -5.61
N PRO A 402 12.69 -17.46 -4.69
CA PRO A 402 12.10 -16.13 -4.88
C PRO A 402 13.15 -15.01 -4.81
N VAL A 403 14.26 -15.22 -4.09
CA VAL A 403 15.39 -14.26 -4.07
C VAL A 403 16.04 -14.17 -5.44
N ILE A 404 16.32 -15.33 -6.05
CA ILE A 404 16.95 -15.39 -7.39
C ILE A 404 16.04 -14.72 -8.42
N ALA A 405 14.73 -15.00 -8.39
CA ALA A 405 13.77 -14.38 -9.29
C ALA A 405 13.71 -12.85 -9.09
N LEU A 406 13.68 -12.39 -7.84
CA LEU A 406 13.69 -10.96 -7.53
C LEU A 406 14.97 -10.27 -8.00
N LEU A 407 16.15 -10.85 -7.72
CA LEU A 407 17.43 -10.26 -8.14
C LEU A 407 17.53 -10.19 -9.66
N ALA A 408 17.10 -11.24 -10.38
CA ALA A 408 17.07 -11.24 -11.84
C ALA A 408 16.19 -10.09 -12.37
N PHE A 409 14.99 -9.93 -11.81
CA PHE A 409 14.05 -8.88 -12.20
C PHE A 409 14.60 -7.46 -11.91
N VAL A 410 15.13 -7.24 -10.71
CA VAL A 410 15.73 -5.94 -10.32
C VAL A 410 16.88 -5.59 -11.25
N LEU A 411 17.74 -6.57 -11.57
CA LEU A 411 18.86 -6.38 -12.48
C LEU A 411 18.38 -5.96 -13.88
N VAL A 412 17.37 -6.64 -14.41
CA VAL A 412 16.79 -6.33 -15.73
C VAL A 412 16.26 -4.90 -15.77
N VAL A 413 15.53 -4.46 -14.74
CA VAL A 413 14.96 -3.11 -14.72
C VAL A 413 16.04 -2.04 -14.47
N ALA A 414 17.04 -2.33 -13.62
CA ALA A 414 18.13 -1.39 -13.35
C ALA A 414 19.06 -1.16 -14.56
N VAL A 415 19.28 -2.20 -15.36
CA VAL A 415 20.13 -2.13 -16.56
C VAL A 415 19.34 -1.66 -17.80
N GLY A 416 18.03 -1.85 -17.79
CA GLY A 416 17.14 -1.52 -18.91
C GLY A 416 17.33 -0.14 -19.52
N PRO A 417 17.43 0.94 -18.73
CA PRO A 417 17.66 2.29 -19.25
C PRO A 417 18.98 2.48 -19.99
N LEU A 418 19.95 1.58 -19.77
CA LEU A 418 21.27 1.60 -20.42
C LEU A 418 21.27 0.82 -21.74
N LEU A 419 20.20 0.12 -22.06
CA LEU A 419 20.07 -0.73 -23.23
C LEU A 419 19.10 -0.13 -24.24
N ASN A 420 19.22 -0.54 -25.48
CA ASN A 420 18.18 -0.27 -26.46
C ASN A 420 16.90 -1.07 -26.12
N SER A 421 15.76 -0.63 -26.64
CA SER A 421 14.45 -1.26 -26.32
C SER A 421 14.41 -2.77 -26.63
N THR A 422 15.05 -3.20 -27.72
CA THR A 422 15.10 -4.62 -28.11
C THR A 422 15.89 -5.46 -27.11
N ALA A 423 17.09 -4.99 -26.70
CA ALA A 423 17.90 -5.72 -25.72
C ALA A 423 17.22 -5.78 -24.36
N HIS A 424 16.53 -4.71 -23.95
CA HIS A 424 15.76 -4.68 -22.71
C HIS A 424 14.57 -5.68 -22.77
N MET A 425 13.82 -5.74 -23.88
CA MET A 425 12.77 -6.72 -24.08
C MET A 425 13.29 -8.18 -24.02
N ILE A 426 14.46 -8.45 -24.61
CA ILE A 426 15.10 -9.77 -24.53
C ILE A 426 15.42 -10.12 -23.08
N LEU A 427 16.00 -9.20 -22.30
CA LEU A 427 16.31 -9.43 -20.89
C LEU A 427 15.04 -9.64 -20.05
N CYS A 428 13.97 -8.88 -20.28
CA CYS A 428 12.68 -9.09 -19.65
C CYS A 428 12.13 -10.50 -19.97
N SER A 429 12.22 -10.94 -21.22
CA SER A 429 11.79 -12.27 -21.64
C SER A 429 12.60 -13.38 -20.96
N LEU A 430 13.90 -13.21 -20.82
CA LEU A 430 14.76 -14.15 -20.08
C LEU A 430 14.40 -14.18 -18.57
N ALA A 431 14.13 -13.04 -17.96
CA ALA A 431 13.69 -12.98 -16.56
C ALA A 431 12.34 -13.70 -16.35
N ILE A 432 11.41 -13.58 -17.33
CA ILE A 432 10.15 -14.32 -17.33
C ILE A 432 10.40 -15.83 -17.38
N VAL A 433 11.29 -16.31 -18.25
CA VAL A 433 11.64 -17.72 -18.37
C VAL A 433 12.23 -18.26 -17.06
N VAL A 434 13.16 -17.50 -16.45
CA VAL A 434 13.74 -17.86 -15.15
C VAL A 434 12.66 -17.93 -14.07
N ALA A 435 11.79 -16.93 -13.98
CA ALA A 435 10.73 -16.90 -12.99
C ALA A 435 9.69 -18.02 -13.22
N LEU A 436 9.37 -18.37 -14.46
CA LEU A 436 8.49 -19.50 -14.80
C LEU A 436 9.10 -20.84 -14.37
N ASP A 437 10.38 -21.07 -14.63
CA ASP A 437 11.08 -22.28 -14.17
C ASP A 437 11.03 -22.40 -12.63
N GLN A 438 11.32 -21.31 -11.92
CA GLN A 438 11.24 -21.29 -10.45
C GLN A 438 9.80 -21.52 -9.96
N CYS A 439 8.80 -20.94 -10.64
CA CYS A 439 7.38 -21.14 -10.34
C CYS A 439 6.96 -22.62 -10.49
N LEU A 440 7.35 -23.26 -11.57
CA LEU A 440 7.06 -24.68 -11.82
C LEU A 440 7.72 -25.60 -10.79
N ARG A 441 8.95 -25.31 -10.41
CA ARG A 441 9.67 -26.08 -9.37
C ARG A 441 9.01 -25.91 -7.99
N GLU A 442 8.59 -24.70 -7.63
CA GLU A 442 7.92 -24.45 -6.35
C GLU A 442 6.52 -25.06 -6.34
N TRP A 443 5.77 -24.98 -7.45
CA TRP A 443 4.48 -25.62 -7.59
C TRP A 443 4.56 -27.16 -7.39
N ARG A 444 5.57 -27.82 -7.96
CA ARG A 444 5.80 -29.25 -7.71
C ARG A 444 6.09 -29.53 -6.24
N THR A 445 6.77 -28.66 -5.53
CA THR A 445 7.00 -28.78 -4.09
C THR A 445 5.67 -28.69 -3.33
N VAL A 446 4.84 -27.69 -3.64
CA VAL A 446 3.50 -27.52 -3.06
C VAL A 446 2.61 -28.75 -3.33
N ALA A 447 2.64 -29.27 -4.56
CA ALA A 447 1.85 -30.43 -4.93
C ALA A 447 2.23 -31.71 -4.17
N ARG A 448 3.52 -31.86 -3.80
CA ARG A 448 3.99 -33.00 -2.99
C ARG A 448 3.65 -32.87 -1.50
N LEU A 449 3.44 -31.65 -1.00
CA LEU A 449 3.12 -31.38 0.40
C LEU A 449 1.60 -31.39 0.69
N ARG A 450 0.77 -31.39 -0.35
CA ARG A 450 -0.70 -31.58 -0.26
C ARG A 450 -1.05 -33.03 -0.03
#